data_44c196542829cff9949c4168e5047529
#
_entry.id   44c196542829cff9949c4168e5047529
#
_cell.length_a   1.000
_cell.length_b   1.000
_cell.length_c   1.000
_cell.angle_alpha   90.00
_cell.angle_beta   90.00
_cell.angle_gamma   90.00
#
_symmetry.space_group_name_H-M   'P 1'
#
loop_
_entity.id
_entity.type
_entity.pdbx_description
1 polymer ?
#
loop_
_entity_poly.entity_id
_entity_poly.type
_entity_poly.pdbx_seq_one_letter_code
_entity_poly.pdbx_strand_id
1 'polypeptide(L)'
;MRFIACLPETPMPQPHAFICDAIRTPFGRYGGALSSIRTDDLGTIPLKALMARNPRVDWQAVSDVIFGCANQAGEDNRNVARMAALLAGLPLSVPGCTLNRLCGSGLDAVGSAARAIRSGEADFMIAGGVESMSRAPFVMPKAETAFSRNPVVYDTTIGWRFVNPRMKTLYGVDSMPETAEHVARAYGVARDAQDRMALRSQQRALRAQEAGFFDAEICPVTLPQKKGEPITVSRDEHPRATSLEALARLPGIVSADGSVTAGNASGVNDGACALLLASPAAVARHGLVPRARVLGMATAGVEPRLMGMGPAPAVRKVLAQVGLTLAQMDVIELNEAFAAQGLAVLRDLGLADDDERVNPNGGAIALGHPLGASGARLVITAINQLHGMSGDRGGRYALCTMCIGVGQGIALVIERV
;
A
#
# COMPACT_ATOMS: atom_id res chain seq x y z
N MET A 1 -36.74 8.68 -46.34
CA MET A 1 -35.81 8.65 -45.21
C MET A 1 -35.28 7.22 -45.06
N ARG A 2 -34.03 6.98 -45.42
CA ARG A 2 -33.38 5.67 -45.17
C ARG A 2 -32.79 5.70 -43.76
N PHE A 3 -33.29 4.88 -42.85
CA PHE A 3 -32.64 4.61 -41.57
C PHE A 3 -31.34 3.84 -41.84
N ILE A 4 -30.21 4.47 -41.61
CA ILE A 4 -28.92 3.78 -41.50
C ILE A 4 -28.98 3.01 -40.20
N ALA A 5 -29.12 1.69 -40.27
CA ALA A 5 -28.96 0.81 -39.13
C ALA A 5 -27.48 0.91 -38.64
N CYS A 6 -27.30 1.51 -37.50
CA CYS A 6 -26.01 1.47 -36.81
C CYS A 6 -25.76 0.01 -36.44
N LEU A 7 -24.82 -0.67 -37.09
CA LEU A 7 -24.34 -1.98 -36.68
C LEU A 7 -23.75 -1.83 -35.29
N PRO A 8 -24.01 -2.76 -34.37
CA PRO A 8 -23.34 -2.72 -33.08
C PRO A 8 -21.82 -2.85 -33.30
N GLU A 9 -21.09 -1.77 -33.02
CA GLU A 9 -19.62 -1.83 -32.98
C GLU A 9 -19.21 -2.90 -31.97
N THR A 10 -18.51 -3.93 -32.44
CA THR A 10 -17.84 -4.89 -31.57
C THR A 10 -16.93 -4.09 -30.66
N PRO A 11 -17.10 -4.14 -29.32
CA PRO A 11 -16.26 -3.36 -28.42
C PRO A 11 -14.80 -3.72 -28.68
N MET A 12 -14.02 -2.73 -29.08
CA MET A 12 -12.57 -2.90 -29.26
C MET A 12 -11.99 -3.52 -27.96
N PRO A 13 -11.17 -4.56 -28.05
CA PRO A 13 -10.55 -5.12 -26.87
C PRO A 13 -9.79 -4.03 -26.13
N GLN A 14 -10.15 -3.77 -24.88
CA GLN A 14 -9.50 -2.73 -24.09
C GLN A 14 -8.00 -3.05 -23.99
N PRO A 15 -7.12 -2.07 -24.22
CA PRO A 15 -5.68 -2.29 -24.12
C PRO A 15 -5.31 -2.78 -22.73
N HIS A 16 -4.36 -3.70 -22.64
CA HIS A 16 -3.86 -4.18 -21.37
C HIS A 16 -2.96 -3.13 -20.73
N ALA A 17 -3.00 -3.03 -19.40
CA ALA A 17 -2.05 -2.29 -18.60
C ALA A 17 -1.08 -3.28 -17.96
N PHE A 18 0.15 -3.29 -18.43
CA PHE A 18 1.21 -4.16 -17.93
C PHE A 18 2.03 -3.46 -16.86
N ILE A 19 2.42 -4.18 -15.82
CA ILE A 19 3.47 -3.80 -14.88
C ILE A 19 4.76 -4.44 -15.37
N CYS A 20 5.74 -3.60 -15.73
CA CYS A 20 6.99 -4.05 -16.35
C CYS A 20 8.16 -4.08 -15.37
N ASP A 21 8.20 -3.15 -14.42
CA ASP A 21 9.18 -3.13 -13.33
C ASP A 21 8.54 -2.57 -12.07
N ALA A 22 9.08 -2.97 -10.91
CA ALA A 22 8.54 -2.56 -9.63
C ALA A 22 9.62 -2.66 -8.55
N ILE A 23 9.74 -1.62 -7.71
CA ILE A 23 10.79 -1.55 -6.69
C ILE A 23 10.33 -0.69 -5.52
N ARG A 24 10.90 -0.90 -4.34
CA ARG A 24 10.64 -0.13 -3.13
C ARG A 24 11.91 0.14 -2.33
N THR A 25 11.86 1.10 -1.44
CA THR A 25 12.84 1.20 -0.37
C THR A 25 12.64 0.06 0.65
N PRO A 26 13.61 -0.25 1.50
CA PRO A 26 13.29 -0.93 2.75
C PRO A 26 12.27 -0.09 3.52
N PHE A 27 11.45 -0.72 4.37
CA PHE A 27 10.56 0.00 5.27
C PHE A 27 11.26 0.24 6.61
N GLY A 28 11.41 1.52 6.96
CA GLY A 28 11.95 1.97 8.23
C GLY A 28 10.89 1.92 9.33
N ARG A 29 11.31 1.64 10.55
CA ARG A 29 10.46 1.84 11.73
C ARG A 29 10.37 3.33 12.09
N TYR A 30 9.37 3.71 12.86
CA TYR A 30 9.24 5.06 13.40
C TYR A 30 10.51 5.48 14.17
N GLY A 31 11.07 6.63 13.80
CA GLY A 31 12.33 7.12 14.36
C GLY A 31 13.56 6.26 14.02
N GLY A 32 13.45 5.32 13.07
CA GLY A 32 14.50 4.39 12.65
C GLY A 32 15.43 4.97 11.57
N ALA A 33 16.07 4.09 10.81
CA ALA A 33 17.13 4.44 9.87
C ALA A 33 16.68 5.45 8.80
N LEU A 34 15.42 5.37 8.33
CA LEU A 34 14.91 6.26 7.29
C LEU A 34 14.39 7.61 7.83
N SER A 35 14.28 7.80 9.14
CA SER A 35 13.69 8.98 9.75
C SER A 35 14.40 10.29 9.46
N SER A 36 15.67 10.24 9.05
CA SER A 36 16.44 11.44 8.66
C SER A 36 16.19 11.90 7.21
N ILE A 37 15.53 11.06 6.38
CA ILE A 37 15.27 11.37 4.98
C ILE A 37 13.98 12.14 4.86
N ARG A 38 14.00 13.28 4.15
CA ARG A 38 12.79 14.04 3.82
C ARG A 38 11.83 13.19 3.00
N THR A 39 10.53 13.41 3.15
CA THR A 39 9.51 12.60 2.44
C THR A 39 9.62 12.72 0.91
N ASP A 40 9.86 13.92 0.41
CA ASP A 40 10.06 14.17 -1.03
C ASP A 40 11.34 13.48 -1.57
N ASP A 41 12.44 13.48 -0.80
CA ASP A 41 13.67 12.77 -1.13
C ASP A 41 13.47 11.24 -1.06
N LEU A 42 12.72 10.74 -0.07
CA LEU A 42 12.42 9.32 0.08
C LEU A 42 11.65 8.78 -1.15
N GLY A 43 10.66 9.54 -1.64
CA GLY A 43 9.92 9.22 -2.87
C GLY A 43 10.79 9.19 -4.12
N THR A 44 11.91 9.92 -4.11
CA THR A 44 12.87 9.99 -5.21
C THR A 44 13.66 8.70 -5.40
N ILE A 45 13.93 7.97 -4.32
CA ILE A 45 14.82 6.80 -4.32
C ILE A 45 14.30 5.68 -5.25
N PRO A 46 13.07 5.19 -5.14
CA PRO A 46 12.57 4.16 -6.05
C PRO A 46 12.43 4.64 -7.48
N LEU A 47 12.19 5.94 -7.74
CA LEU A 47 12.19 6.50 -9.09
C LEU A 47 13.57 6.42 -9.74
N LYS A 48 14.62 6.85 -9.04
CA LYS A 48 16.00 6.71 -9.51
C LYS A 48 16.38 5.26 -9.76
N ALA A 49 15.96 4.36 -8.89
CA ALA A 49 16.21 2.93 -9.06
C ALA A 49 15.52 2.36 -10.31
N LEU A 50 14.25 2.72 -10.58
CA LEU A 50 13.57 2.36 -11.83
C LEU A 50 14.31 2.89 -13.06
N MET A 51 14.75 4.14 -13.04
CA MET A 51 15.49 4.75 -14.15
C MET A 51 16.81 4.01 -14.40
N ALA A 52 17.55 3.70 -13.35
CA ALA A 52 18.83 2.98 -13.46
C ALA A 52 18.66 1.54 -13.99
N ARG A 53 17.57 0.85 -13.60
CA ARG A 53 17.26 -0.51 -14.07
C ARG A 53 16.79 -0.55 -15.52
N ASN A 54 16.26 0.58 -16.04
CA ASN A 54 15.68 0.68 -17.37
C ASN A 54 16.37 1.74 -18.24
N PRO A 55 17.69 1.63 -18.51
CA PRO A 55 18.48 2.70 -19.13
C PRO A 55 18.14 2.97 -20.61
N ARG A 56 17.35 2.08 -21.25
CA ARG A 56 16.91 2.24 -22.64
C ARG A 56 15.56 2.93 -22.80
N VAL A 57 14.89 3.20 -21.68
CA VAL A 57 13.58 3.84 -21.67
C VAL A 57 13.72 5.33 -21.98
N ASP A 58 12.89 5.82 -22.90
CA ASP A 58 12.70 7.27 -23.07
C ASP A 58 11.76 7.79 -21.98
N TRP A 59 12.34 8.40 -20.97
CA TRP A 59 11.61 8.93 -19.82
C TRP A 59 10.75 10.17 -20.15
N GLN A 60 10.95 10.80 -21.32
CA GLN A 60 10.05 11.86 -21.79
C GLN A 60 8.67 11.33 -22.19
N ALA A 61 8.59 10.04 -22.52
CA ALA A 61 7.34 9.37 -22.89
C ALA A 61 6.43 9.07 -21.67
N VAL A 62 6.89 9.26 -20.44
CA VAL A 62 6.05 9.06 -19.24
C VAL A 62 4.94 10.09 -19.23
N SER A 63 3.69 9.60 -19.31
CA SER A 63 2.50 10.45 -19.36
C SER A 63 2.21 11.11 -18.01
N ASP A 64 2.40 10.39 -16.90
CA ASP A 64 2.20 10.92 -15.54
C ASP A 64 2.89 10.04 -14.48
N VAL A 65 3.18 10.63 -13.31
CA VAL A 65 3.63 9.95 -12.09
C VAL A 65 2.54 10.08 -11.03
N ILE A 66 1.89 8.97 -10.67
CA ILE A 66 0.85 8.96 -9.64
C ILE A 66 1.39 8.32 -8.36
N PHE A 67 1.58 9.11 -7.31
CA PHE A 67 2.00 8.61 -6.00
C PHE A 67 0.90 8.75 -4.95
N GLY A 68 0.68 7.66 -4.20
CA GLY A 68 -0.09 7.69 -2.98
C GLY A 68 0.68 8.39 -1.86
N CYS A 69 0.00 9.29 -1.12
CA CYS A 69 0.50 9.88 0.12
C CYS A 69 -0.68 10.32 0.97
N ALA A 70 -0.71 9.89 2.23
CA ALA A 70 -1.85 10.12 3.10
C ALA A 70 -1.74 11.43 3.90
N ASN A 71 -0.55 11.80 4.38
CA ASN A 71 -0.39 12.93 5.28
C ASN A 71 -0.51 14.28 4.57
N GLN A 72 0.40 14.60 3.68
CA GLN A 72 0.47 15.83 2.89
C GLN A 72 0.52 17.14 3.72
N ALA A 73 0.86 17.05 5.01
CA ALA A 73 0.89 18.19 5.91
C ALA A 73 2.28 18.81 6.09
N GLY A 74 3.33 18.07 5.75
CA GLY A 74 4.73 18.47 5.95
C GLY A 74 5.52 18.57 4.65
N GLU A 75 6.64 17.87 4.59
CA GLU A 75 7.55 17.81 3.44
C GLU A 75 6.95 17.11 2.23
N ASP A 76 5.84 16.41 2.44
CA ASP A 76 4.97 15.76 1.45
C ASP A 76 3.88 16.68 0.86
N ASN A 77 3.87 17.95 1.21
CA ASN A 77 2.94 18.94 0.65
C ASN A 77 3.27 19.29 -0.80
N ARG A 78 2.43 20.10 -1.45
CA ARG A 78 2.62 20.59 -2.81
C ARG A 78 2.85 19.51 -3.85
N ASN A 79 2.11 18.40 -3.77
CA ASN A 79 2.19 17.32 -4.75
C ASN A 79 3.56 16.60 -4.70
N VAL A 80 3.73 15.76 -3.69
CA VAL A 80 4.98 15.01 -3.46
C VAL A 80 5.38 14.13 -4.66
N ALA A 81 4.41 13.64 -5.47
CA ALA A 81 4.70 12.90 -6.70
C ALA A 81 5.51 13.74 -7.68
N ARG A 82 5.07 14.99 -7.94
CA ARG A 82 5.79 15.90 -8.83
C ARG A 82 7.13 16.32 -8.24
N MET A 83 7.20 16.58 -6.93
CA MET A 83 8.44 16.91 -6.24
C MET A 83 9.46 15.78 -6.38
N ALA A 84 9.06 14.55 -6.07
CA ALA A 84 9.92 13.38 -6.19
C ALA A 84 10.38 13.13 -7.65
N ALA A 85 9.48 13.29 -8.63
CA ALA A 85 9.80 13.15 -10.05
C ALA A 85 10.90 14.12 -10.50
N LEU A 86 10.78 15.39 -10.12
CA LEU A 86 11.79 16.41 -10.43
C LEU A 86 13.13 16.13 -9.73
N LEU A 87 13.09 15.79 -8.45
CA LEU A 87 14.29 15.47 -7.65
C LEU A 87 14.96 14.17 -8.13
N ALA A 88 14.20 13.24 -8.72
CA ALA A 88 14.74 12.04 -9.35
C ALA A 88 15.48 12.32 -10.66
N GLY A 89 15.24 13.47 -11.28
CA GLY A 89 15.79 13.85 -12.57
C GLY A 89 14.95 13.38 -13.76
N LEU A 90 13.67 13.07 -13.55
CA LEU A 90 12.74 12.87 -14.67
C LEU A 90 12.62 14.17 -15.48
N PRO A 91 12.38 14.09 -16.80
CA PRO A 91 12.23 15.27 -17.66
C PRO A 91 11.16 16.24 -17.14
N LEU A 92 11.39 17.54 -17.34
CA LEU A 92 10.47 18.60 -16.89
C LEU A 92 9.06 18.48 -17.50
N SER A 93 8.95 17.81 -18.65
CA SER A 93 7.70 17.54 -19.33
C SER A 93 6.83 16.51 -18.61
N VAL A 94 7.39 15.65 -17.75
CA VAL A 94 6.66 14.59 -17.04
C VAL A 94 5.90 15.21 -15.86
N PRO A 95 4.56 15.20 -15.87
CA PRO A 95 3.76 15.70 -14.77
C PRO A 95 3.78 14.76 -13.56
N GLY A 96 3.06 15.11 -12.51
CA GLY A 96 2.89 14.26 -11.35
C GLY A 96 1.62 14.60 -10.60
N CYS A 97 0.98 13.58 -9.99
CA CYS A 97 -0.23 13.71 -9.21
C CYS A 97 -0.11 12.96 -7.89
N THR A 98 -0.42 13.62 -6.78
CA THR A 98 -0.50 12.97 -5.47
C THR A 98 -1.94 12.58 -5.18
N LEU A 99 -2.16 11.28 -4.91
CA LEU A 99 -3.46 10.70 -4.63
C LEU A 99 -3.58 10.36 -3.14
N ASN A 100 -4.69 10.75 -2.53
CA ASN A 100 -4.98 10.40 -1.15
C ASN A 100 -6.27 9.57 -1.03
N ARG A 101 -6.10 8.32 -0.69
CA ARG A 101 -7.13 7.39 -0.19
C ARG A 101 -6.63 6.79 1.13
N LEU A 102 -6.03 7.60 1.99
CA LEU A 102 -5.42 7.16 3.25
C LEU A 102 -4.52 5.91 3.03
N CYS A 103 -4.71 4.85 3.81
CA CYS A 103 -3.93 3.60 3.70
C CYS A 103 -3.91 3.01 2.28
N GLY A 104 -5.00 3.16 1.52
CA GLY A 104 -5.17 2.61 0.17
C GLY A 104 -4.52 3.41 -0.96
N SER A 105 -3.88 4.54 -0.65
CA SER A 105 -3.40 5.50 -1.66
C SER A 105 -2.46 4.86 -2.69
N GLY A 106 -1.49 4.07 -2.26
CA GLY A 106 -0.54 3.43 -3.18
C GLY A 106 -1.19 2.39 -4.11
N LEU A 107 -2.17 1.62 -3.59
CA LEU A 107 -2.90 0.66 -4.42
C LEU A 107 -3.81 1.36 -5.42
N ASP A 108 -4.45 2.46 -5.00
CA ASP A 108 -5.28 3.27 -5.89
C ASP A 108 -4.45 4.00 -6.96
N ALA A 109 -3.22 4.40 -6.65
CA ALA A 109 -2.29 4.96 -7.62
C ALA A 109 -1.99 3.96 -8.75
N VAL A 110 -1.69 2.69 -8.39
CA VAL A 110 -1.46 1.61 -9.37
C VAL A 110 -2.71 1.36 -10.21
N GLY A 111 -3.88 1.25 -9.57
CA GLY A 111 -5.14 1.03 -10.28
C GLY A 111 -5.56 2.19 -11.17
N SER A 112 -5.30 3.44 -10.75
CA SER A 112 -5.59 4.65 -11.54
C SER A 112 -4.70 4.75 -12.76
N ALA A 113 -3.40 4.48 -12.63
CA ALA A 113 -2.48 4.40 -13.77
C ALA A 113 -2.91 3.30 -14.77
N ALA A 114 -3.30 2.12 -14.25
CA ALA A 114 -3.80 1.05 -15.10
C ALA A 114 -5.11 1.42 -15.84
N ARG A 115 -6.00 2.19 -15.19
CA ARG A 115 -7.23 2.70 -15.83
C ARG A 115 -6.91 3.68 -16.95
N ALA A 116 -6.00 4.65 -16.72
CA ALA A 116 -5.60 5.61 -17.73
C ALA A 116 -5.00 4.92 -18.97
N ILE A 117 -4.18 3.87 -18.78
CA ILE A 117 -3.67 3.07 -19.89
C ILE A 117 -4.78 2.30 -20.59
N ARG A 118 -5.70 1.69 -19.85
CA ARG A 118 -6.80 0.90 -20.44
C ARG A 118 -7.85 1.75 -21.14
N SER A 119 -8.03 3.02 -20.74
CA SER A 119 -8.91 3.97 -21.45
C SER A 119 -8.25 4.57 -22.69
N GLY A 120 -6.95 4.38 -22.88
CA GLY A 120 -6.19 4.98 -23.98
C GLY A 120 -5.81 6.44 -23.77
N GLU A 121 -5.98 6.97 -22.55
CA GLU A 121 -5.55 8.33 -22.16
C GLU A 121 -4.03 8.43 -21.93
N ALA A 122 -3.40 7.30 -21.60
CA ALA A 122 -1.97 7.20 -21.38
C ALA A 122 -1.40 5.90 -21.92
N ASP A 123 -0.13 5.92 -22.32
CA ASP A 123 0.60 4.74 -22.79
C ASP A 123 1.62 4.23 -21.77
N PHE A 124 2.20 5.12 -20.98
CA PHE A 124 3.35 4.84 -20.16
C PHE A 124 3.32 5.68 -18.88
N MET A 125 3.26 5.03 -17.73
CA MET A 125 3.05 5.68 -16.45
C MET A 125 3.94 5.13 -15.35
N ILE A 126 4.22 5.96 -14.35
CA ILE A 126 4.78 5.51 -13.08
C ILE A 126 3.71 5.64 -12.01
N ALA A 127 3.52 4.59 -11.22
CA ALA A 127 2.63 4.61 -10.06
C ALA A 127 3.38 4.11 -8.82
N GLY A 128 2.94 4.54 -7.65
CA GLY A 128 3.57 4.10 -6.41
C GLY A 128 3.05 4.87 -5.22
N GLY A 129 3.96 5.20 -4.31
CA GLY A 129 3.61 6.04 -3.17
C GLY A 129 4.74 6.18 -2.19
N VAL A 130 4.58 7.15 -1.29
CA VAL A 130 5.54 7.47 -0.24
C VAL A 130 4.82 7.87 1.03
N GLU A 131 5.38 7.48 2.16
CA GLU A 131 4.99 8.00 3.45
C GLU A 131 6.21 8.05 4.35
N SER A 132 6.42 9.16 5.04
CA SER A 132 7.34 9.25 6.17
C SER A 132 6.56 9.66 7.41
N MET A 133 6.16 8.66 8.17
CA MET A 133 5.39 8.90 9.40
C MET A 133 6.29 9.44 10.52
N SER A 134 7.59 9.17 10.46
CA SER A 134 8.58 9.75 11.39
C SER A 134 8.72 11.27 11.23
N ARG A 135 8.45 11.80 10.06
CA ARG A 135 8.60 13.23 9.75
C ARG A 135 7.27 13.98 9.63
N ALA A 136 6.19 13.30 10.01
CA ALA A 136 4.88 13.92 10.07
C ALA A 136 4.92 15.14 11.04
N PRO A 137 4.54 16.35 10.59
CA PRO A 137 4.72 17.55 11.39
C PRO A 137 3.64 17.70 12.46
N PHE A 138 3.93 18.54 13.44
CA PHE A 138 2.89 19.17 14.25
C PHE A 138 2.17 20.25 13.45
N VAL A 139 0.86 20.35 13.60
CA VAL A 139 0.03 21.37 12.94
C VAL A 139 -0.87 22.08 13.96
N MET A 140 -1.15 23.35 13.68
CA MET A 140 -1.95 24.21 14.52
C MET A 140 -3.01 24.93 13.69
N PRO A 141 -4.29 24.98 14.12
CA PRO A 141 -5.30 25.77 13.44
C PRO A 141 -5.03 27.28 13.60
N LYS A 142 -5.60 28.07 12.72
CA LYS A 142 -5.68 29.50 12.94
C LYS A 142 -6.56 29.81 14.13
N ALA A 143 -6.21 30.87 14.89
CA ALA A 143 -7.08 31.35 15.97
C ALA A 143 -8.40 31.87 15.38
N GLU A 144 -9.52 31.47 15.97
CA GLU A 144 -10.87 31.93 15.58
C GLU A 144 -11.20 33.30 16.12
N THR A 145 -10.53 33.71 17.20
CA THR A 145 -10.74 35.01 17.87
C THR A 145 -9.43 35.76 18.04
N ALA A 146 -9.50 37.09 18.04
CA ALA A 146 -8.34 37.91 18.35
C ALA A 146 -7.84 37.64 19.77
N PHE A 147 -6.52 37.71 19.96
CA PHE A 147 -5.85 37.50 21.25
C PHE A 147 -6.15 36.16 21.94
N SER A 148 -6.46 35.11 21.15
CA SER A 148 -6.62 33.74 21.67
C SER A 148 -5.40 33.33 22.48
N ARG A 149 -5.61 32.72 23.66
CA ARG A 149 -4.55 32.24 24.54
C ARG A 149 -4.52 30.71 24.68
N ASN A 150 -5.33 29.99 23.86
CA ASN A 150 -5.44 28.53 23.90
C ASN A 150 -4.99 27.94 22.54
N PRO A 151 -3.68 27.86 22.26
CA PRO A 151 -3.22 27.18 21.05
C PRO A 151 -3.47 25.67 21.18
N VAL A 152 -4.01 25.07 20.12
CA VAL A 152 -4.16 23.60 20.00
C VAL A 152 -3.16 23.13 18.97
N VAL A 153 -2.33 22.15 19.33
CA VAL A 153 -1.34 21.54 18.44
C VAL A 153 -1.68 20.07 18.25
N TYR A 154 -1.70 19.61 17.01
CA TYR A 154 -1.97 18.21 16.66
C TYR A 154 -0.71 17.57 16.09
N ASP A 155 -0.39 16.36 16.54
CA ASP A 155 0.54 15.45 15.88
C ASP A 155 -0.15 14.84 14.66
N THR A 156 0.49 14.90 13.47
CA THR A 156 -0.08 14.37 12.25
C THR A 156 0.45 12.97 11.89
N THR A 157 1.26 12.37 12.75
CA THR A 157 1.81 11.02 12.55
C THR A 157 0.72 9.98 12.34
N ILE A 158 -0.30 10.00 13.22
CA ILE A 158 -1.44 9.08 13.18
C ILE A 158 -2.64 9.72 13.89
N GLY A 159 -3.84 9.34 13.50
CA GLY A 159 -5.06 9.79 14.20
C GLY A 159 -5.69 11.03 13.60
N TRP A 160 -6.72 11.50 14.34
CA TRP A 160 -7.57 12.60 13.91
C TRP A 160 -6.96 13.96 14.26
N ARG A 161 -7.10 14.92 13.35
CA ARG A 161 -6.78 16.33 13.53
C ARG A 161 -7.88 17.19 12.92
N PHE A 162 -8.11 18.37 13.43
CA PHE A 162 -9.15 19.31 12.96
C PHE A 162 -10.52 18.63 12.83
N VAL A 163 -10.92 17.92 13.89
CA VAL A 163 -12.15 17.10 13.90
C VAL A 163 -13.38 17.93 13.59
N ASN A 164 -14.11 17.55 12.53
CA ASN A 164 -15.42 18.12 12.23
C ASN A 164 -16.44 17.62 13.28
N PRO A 165 -17.11 18.53 14.04
CA PRO A 165 -18.05 18.14 15.08
C PRO A 165 -19.22 17.29 14.57
N ARG A 166 -19.71 17.57 13.36
CA ARG A 166 -20.80 16.80 12.74
C ARG A 166 -20.34 15.38 12.39
N MET A 167 -19.10 15.24 11.87
CA MET A 167 -18.50 13.92 11.59
C MET A 167 -18.39 13.10 12.88
N LYS A 168 -17.92 13.74 13.97
CA LYS A 168 -17.82 13.11 15.29
C LYS A 168 -19.18 12.61 15.80
N THR A 169 -20.22 13.41 15.63
CA THR A 169 -21.59 13.05 16.10
C THR A 169 -22.19 11.93 15.29
N LEU A 170 -22.01 11.93 13.95
CA LEU A 170 -22.66 10.97 13.05
C LEU A 170 -21.97 9.62 12.99
N TYR A 171 -20.63 9.61 12.98
CA TYR A 171 -19.83 8.42 12.65
C TYR A 171 -18.75 8.09 13.67
N GLY A 172 -18.53 8.95 14.66
CA GLY A 172 -17.41 8.82 15.57
C GLY A 172 -16.07 9.28 14.96
N VAL A 173 -15.06 9.32 15.80
CA VAL A 173 -13.67 9.64 15.45
C VAL A 173 -12.74 8.71 16.21
N ASP A 174 -13.09 7.43 16.21
CA ASP A 174 -12.33 6.41 16.91
C ASP A 174 -10.90 6.34 16.33
N SER A 175 -9.93 6.12 17.17
CA SER A 175 -8.55 5.82 16.75
C SER A 175 -8.51 4.49 16.00
N MET A 176 -7.44 4.25 15.23
CA MET A 176 -7.31 3.01 14.49
C MET A 176 -7.33 1.75 15.38
N PRO A 177 -6.66 1.71 16.55
CA PRO A 177 -6.79 0.59 17.49
C PRO A 177 -8.23 0.40 18.01
N GLU A 178 -8.97 1.49 18.29
CA GLU A 178 -10.39 1.38 18.70
C GLU A 178 -11.25 0.74 17.61
N THR A 179 -11.04 1.11 16.33
CA THR A 179 -11.76 0.47 15.21
C THR A 179 -11.43 -1.02 15.11
N ALA A 180 -10.19 -1.42 15.40
CA ALA A 180 -9.79 -2.82 15.42
C ALA A 180 -10.44 -3.60 16.58
N GLU A 181 -10.59 -2.99 17.76
CA GLU A 181 -11.35 -3.57 18.88
C GLU A 181 -12.84 -3.72 18.55
N HIS A 182 -13.43 -2.75 17.84
CA HIS A 182 -14.81 -2.88 17.35
C HIS A 182 -14.97 -4.06 16.40
N VAL A 183 -14.04 -4.26 15.48
CA VAL A 183 -14.03 -5.43 14.59
C VAL A 183 -13.83 -6.71 15.37
N ALA A 184 -12.88 -6.77 16.32
CA ALA A 184 -12.65 -7.95 17.14
C ALA A 184 -13.91 -8.38 17.89
N ARG A 185 -14.64 -7.45 18.50
CA ARG A 185 -15.89 -7.70 19.22
C ARG A 185 -17.01 -8.12 18.27
N ALA A 186 -17.22 -7.40 17.17
CA ALA A 186 -18.31 -7.64 16.23
C ALA A 186 -18.20 -8.99 15.51
N TYR A 187 -16.97 -9.45 15.25
CA TYR A 187 -16.70 -10.69 14.52
C TYR A 187 -16.14 -11.82 15.40
N GLY A 188 -16.13 -11.66 16.71
CA GLY A 188 -15.70 -12.68 17.64
C GLY A 188 -14.25 -13.12 17.47
N VAL A 189 -13.34 -12.18 17.19
CA VAL A 189 -11.91 -12.47 16.98
C VAL A 189 -11.17 -12.41 18.31
N ALA A 190 -10.88 -13.57 18.87
CA ALA A 190 -10.22 -13.69 20.17
C ALA A 190 -8.74 -13.24 20.11
N ARG A 191 -8.20 -12.80 21.25
CA ARG A 191 -6.83 -12.32 21.42
C ARG A 191 -5.80 -13.37 21.00
N ASP A 192 -5.98 -14.61 21.36
CA ASP A 192 -5.06 -15.71 21.04
C ASP A 192 -4.97 -15.98 19.53
N ALA A 193 -6.09 -15.85 18.80
CA ALA A 193 -6.09 -15.93 17.34
C ALA A 193 -5.32 -14.76 16.70
N GLN A 194 -5.48 -13.55 17.25
CA GLN A 194 -4.73 -12.37 16.80
C GLN A 194 -3.21 -12.54 17.01
N ASP A 195 -2.80 -13.04 18.16
CA ASP A 195 -1.39 -13.27 18.47
C ASP A 195 -0.79 -14.40 17.61
N ARG A 196 -1.55 -15.47 17.29
CA ARG A 196 -1.12 -16.50 16.32
C ARG A 196 -0.91 -15.93 14.92
N MET A 197 -1.81 -15.08 14.44
CA MET A 197 -1.62 -14.41 13.14
C MET A 197 -0.38 -13.51 13.14
N ALA A 198 -0.18 -12.75 14.20
CA ALA A 198 0.99 -11.88 14.36
C ALA A 198 2.30 -12.68 14.37
N LEU A 199 2.36 -13.76 15.13
CA LEU A 199 3.53 -14.65 15.15
C LEU A 199 3.82 -15.21 13.75
N ARG A 200 2.80 -15.70 13.05
CA ARG A 200 2.94 -16.22 11.69
C ARG A 200 3.46 -15.17 10.73
N SER A 201 2.95 -13.93 10.79
CA SER A 201 3.42 -12.82 9.97
C SER A 201 4.92 -12.57 10.19
N GLN A 202 5.37 -12.49 11.45
CA GLN A 202 6.78 -12.31 11.81
C GLN A 202 7.66 -13.47 11.31
N GLN A 203 7.23 -14.70 11.53
CA GLN A 203 7.97 -15.89 11.09
C GLN A 203 8.12 -15.95 9.56
N ARG A 204 7.06 -15.61 8.83
CA ARG A 204 7.07 -15.58 7.36
C ARG A 204 7.99 -14.48 6.84
N ALA A 205 7.93 -13.27 7.42
CA ALA A 205 8.77 -12.16 7.02
C ALA A 205 10.26 -12.44 7.28
N LEU A 206 10.61 -12.97 8.44
CA LEU A 206 11.99 -13.33 8.75
C LEU A 206 12.53 -14.41 7.81
N ARG A 207 11.77 -15.48 7.54
CA ARG A 207 12.16 -16.52 6.57
C ARG A 207 12.37 -15.94 5.18
N ALA A 208 11.45 -15.09 4.71
CA ALA A 208 11.56 -14.45 3.40
C ALA A 208 12.79 -13.54 3.31
N GLN A 209 13.08 -12.79 4.38
CA GLN A 209 14.26 -11.92 4.46
C GLN A 209 15.57 -12.70 4.51
N GLU A 210 15.61 -13.81 5.24
CA GLU A 210 16.78 -14.71 5.32
C GLU A 210 17.01 -15.44 3.97
N ALA A 211 15.94 -15.81 3.28
CA ALA A 211 16.00 -16.44 1.97
C ALA A 211 16.32 -15.47 0.82
N GLY A 212 16.46 -14.16 1.08
CA GLY A 212 16.73 -13.15 0.07
C GLY A 212 15.54 -12.83 -0.85
N PHE A 213 14.31 -13.22 -0.46
CA PHE A 213 13.11 -12.98 -1.27
C PHE A 213 12.92 -11.50 -1.60
N PHE A 214 13.18 -10.62 -0.64
CA PHE A 214 12.98 -9.19 -0.81
C PHE A 214 14.10 -8.48 -1.59
N ASP A 215 15.22 -9.16 -1.89
CA ASP A 215 16.34 -8.55 -2.63
C ASP A 215 15.94 -8.12 -4.04
N ALA A 216 14.95 -8.79 -4.65
CA ALA A 216 14.42 -8.45 -5.96
C ALA A 216 13.57 -7.17 -5.98
N GLU A 217 13.03 -6.76 -4.81
CA GLU A 217 12.10 -5.63 -4.70
C GLU A 217 12.65 -4.44 -3.91
N ILE A 218 13.73 -4.61 -3.14
CA ILE A 218 14.31 -3.54 -2.33
C ILE A 218 15.47 -2.87 -3.06
N CYS A 219 15.38 -1.55 -3.26
CA CYS A 219 16.53 -0.73 -3.59
C CYS A 219 17.19 -0.24 -2.29
N PRO A 220 18.48 -0.51 -2.09
CA PRO A 220 19.20 -0.04 -0.91
C PRO A 220 19.19 1.48 -0.80
N VAL A 221 19.12 1.98 0.43
CA VAL A 221 19.15 3.42 0.74
C VAL A 221 20.47 3.74 1.42
N THR A 222 21.25 4.61 0.79
CA THR A 222 22.54 5.08 1.33
C THR A 222 22.34 6.37 2.12
N LEU A 223 22.70 6.35 3.40
CA LEU A 223 22.59 7.45 4.33
C LEU A 223 23.95 8.09 4.54
N PRO A 224 24.17 9.35 4.12
CA PRO A 224 25.42 10.03 4.40
C PRO A 224 25.59 10.23 5.91
N GLN A 225 26.78 10.03 6.40
CA GLN A 225 27.13 10.27 7.80
C GLN A 225 27.91 11.59 7.93
N LYS A 226 27.72 12.30 9.05
CA LYS A 226 28.52 13.51 9.34
C LYS A 226 30.02 13.19 9.48
N LYS A 227 30.33 11.99 9.94
CA LYS A 227 31.69 11.45 10.05
C LYS A 227 31.63 9.94 9.78
N GLY A 228 32.65 9.40 9.08
CA GLY A 228 32.73 8.00 8.71
C GLY A 228 32.10 7.67 7.36
N GLU A 229 32.03 6.37 7.06
CA GLU A 229 31.45 5.86 5.81
C GLU A 229 29.91 5.95 5.84
N PRO A 230 29.29 6.13 4.67
CA PRO A 230 27.84 6.09 4.56
C PRO A 230 27.26 4.75 5.04
N ILE A 231 26.10 4.79 5.67
CA ILE A 231 25.37 3.57 6.08
C ILE A 231 24.41 3.17 4.96
N THR A 232 24.43 1.91 4.55
CA THR A 232 23.48 1.36 3.59
C THR A 232 22.41 0.56 4.31
N VAL A 233 21.15 0.98 4.16
CA VAL A 233 19.96 0.28 4.66
C VAL A 233 19.37 -0.52 3.50
N SER A 234 19.39 -1.85 3.60
CA SER A 234 18.96 -2.78 2.55
C SER A 234 17.91 -3.80 2.99
N ARG A 235 17.44 -3.68 4.24
CA ARG A 235 16.45 -4.61 4.82
C ARG A 235 15.37 -3.84 5.55
N ASP A 236 14.16 -4.40 5.57
CA ASP A 236 13.08 -3.88 6.41
C ASP A 236 13.47 -3.96 7.89
N GLU A 237 13.26 -2.86 8.62
CA GLU A 237 13.69 -2.76 10.03
C GLU A 237 12.66 -3.33 11.02
N HIS A 238 11.41 -3.51 10.60
CA HIS A 238 10.31 -3.83 11.50
C HIS A 238 10.20 -5.32 11.86
N PRO A 239 10.60 -6.30 10.99
CA PRO A 239 10.56 -7.72 11.32
C PRO A 239 11.39 -8.04 12.56
N ARG A 240 10.83 -8.85 13.47
CA ARG A 240 11.48 -9.23 14.74
C ARG A 240 11.09 -10.63 15.19
N ALA A 241 12.03 -11.33 15.81
CA ALA A 241 11.73 -12.58 16.47
C ALA A 241 10.79 -12.35 17.66
N THR A 242 9.78 -13.21 17.81
CA THR A 242 8.82 -13.17 18.90
C THR A 242 8.26 -14.59 19.18
N SER A 243 7.47 -14.74 20.24
CA SER A 243 6.77 -15.99 20.59
C SER A 243 5.36 -15.69 21.07
N LEU A 244 4.50 -16.71 21.13
CA LEU A 244 3.14 -16.56 21.68
C LEU A 244 3.15 -16.07 23.12
N GLU A 245 4.10 -16.56 23.94
CA GLU A 245 4.26 -16.15 25.33
C GLU A 245 4.66 -14.65 25.43
N ALA A 246 5.51 -14.18 24.54
CA ALA A 246 5.91 -12.77 24.49
C ALA A 246 4.74 -11.89 24.06
N LEU A 247 4.01 -12.30 23.04
CA LEU A 247 2.82 -11.59 22.55
C LEU A 247 1.72 -11.53 23.60
N ALA A 248 1.43 -12.65 24.28
CA ALA A 248 0.39 -12.74 25.30
C ALA A 248 0.62 -11.79 26.51
N ARG A 249 1.88 -11.42 26.79
CA ARG A 249 2.24 -10.49 27.88
C ARG A 249 2.03 -9.01 27.54
N LEU A 250 1.79 -8.69 26.25
CA LEU A 250 1.62 -7.31 25.84
C LEU A 250 0.24 -6.79 26.29
N PRO A 251 0.19 -5.58 26.90
CA PRO A 251 -1.08 -4.96 27.28
C PRO A 251 -1.86 -4.53 26.06
N GLY A 252 -3.19 -4.44 26.20
CA GLY A 252 -4.05 -3.83 25.19
C GLY A 252 -3.71 -2.35 25.00
N ILE A 253 -3.76 -1.86 23.77
CA ILE A 253 -3.45 -0.46 23.43
C ILE A 253 -4.65 0.45 23.82
N VAL A 254 -5.87 -0.05 23.65
CA VAL A 254 -7.11 0.73 23.89
C VAL A 254 -7.52 0.68 25.37
N SER A 255 -7.46 -0.51 25.95
CA SER A 255 -7.75 -0.76 27.36
C SER A 255 -6.89 -1.91 27.87
N ALA A 256 -6.68 -2.02 29.18
CA ALA A 256 -5.83 -3.04 29.77
C ALA A 256 -6.28 -4.47 29.44
N ASP A 257 -7.58 -4.68 29.29
CA ASP A 257 -8.25 -5.92 28.91
C ASP A 257 -8.54 -6.03 27.39
N GLY A 258 -8.06 -5.06 26.60
CA GLY A 258 -8.22 -5.04 25.16
C GLY A 258 -7.47 -6.17 24.45
N SER A 259 -7.97 -6.54 23.27
CA SER A 259 -7.38 -7.61 22.46
C SER A 259 -6.30 -7.13 21.51
N VAL A 260 -6.35 -5.86 21.09
CA VAL A 260 -5.39 -5.24 20.18
C VAL A 260 -4.16 -4.74 20.95
N THR A 261 -2.98 -5.17 20.53
CA THR A 261 -1.71 -4.85 21.17
C THR A 261 -0.68 -4.34 20.16
N ALA A 262 0.43 -3.80 20.66
CA ALA A 262 1.57 -3.44 19.80
C ALA A 262 2.21 -4.65 19.08
N GLY A 263 1.91 -5.87 19.50
CA GLY A 263 2.42 -7.10 18.88
C GLY A 263 1.55 -7.62 17.75
N ASN A 264 0.24 -7.32 17.74
CA ASN A 264 -0.73 -7.78 16.75
C ASN A 264 -1.35 -6.66 15.90
N ALA A 265 -0.70 -5.49 15.90
CA ALA A 265 -0.95 -4.35 15.05
C ALA A 265 0.23 -4.06 14.13
N SER A 266 -0.02 -3.45 12.98
CA SER A 266 1.04 -2.93 12.12
C SER A 266 1.79 -1.77 12.79
N GLY A 267 3.02 -1.53 12.35
CA GLY A 267 3.82 -0.42 12.83
C GLY A 267 3.50 0.91 12.17
N VAL A 268 4.06 1.98 12.76
CA VAL A 268 4.21 3.31 12.17
C VAL A 268 5.56 3.32 11.45
N ASN A 269 5.58 3.60 10.15
CA ASN A 269 6.73 3.32 9.30
C ASN A 269 6.99 4.40 8.26
N ASP A 270 8.21 4.36 7.70
CA ASP A 270 8.68 5.19 6.60
C ASP A 270 8.97 4.30 5.38
N GLY A 271 8.61 4.73 4.18
CA GLY A 271 8.93 3.97 2.97
C GLY A 271 8.36 4.55 1.69
N ALA A 272 8.88 4.09 0.56
CA ALA A 272 8.43 4.50 -0.76
C ALA A 272 8.48 3.33 -1.76
N CYS A 273 7.57 3.37 -2.74
CA CYS A 273 7.44 2.37 -3.81
C CYS A 273 7.28 3.07 -5.16
N ALA A 274 7.77 2.43 -6.24
CA ALA A 274 7.47 2.85 -7.60
C ALA A 274 7.35 1.64 -8.53
N LEU A 275 6.36 1.68 -9.42
CA LEU A 275 6.05 0.68 -10.42
C LEU A 275 5.96 1.35 -11.79
N LEU A 276 6.48 0.67 -12.81
CA LEU A 276 6.43 1.09 -14.20
C LEU A 276 5.29 0.38 -14.93
N LEU A 277 4.30 1.14 -15.39
CA LEU A 277 3.14 0.60 -16.09
C LEU A 277 3.17 1.04 -17.57
N ALA A 278 2.83 0.11 -18.47
CA ALA A 278 2.89 0.35 -19.91
C ALA A 278 1.73 -0.32 -20.66
N SER A 279 1.28 0.33 -21.74
CA SER A 279 0.46 -0.29 -22.77
C SER A 279 1.26 -1.30 -23.59
N PRO A 280 0.62 -2.20 -24.36
CA PRO A 280 1.34 -3.06 -25.32
C PRO A 280 2.23 -2.28 -26.29
N ALA A 281 1.79 -1.11 -26.74
CA ALA A 281 2.54 -0.23 -27.63
C ALA A 281 3.80 0.34 -26.96
N ALA A 282 3.68 0.79 -25.71
CA ALA A 282 4.82 1.30 -24.96
C ALA A 282 5.80 0.18 -24.58
N VAL A 283 5.31 -1.03 -24.25
CA VAL A 283 6.15 -2.22 -24.05
C VAL A 283 7.04 -2.47 -25.27
N ALA A 284 6.44 -2.50 -26.46
CA ALA A 284 7.19 -2.71 -27.70
C ALA A 284 8.17 -1.56 -27.99
N ARG A 285 7.73 -0.33 -27.84
CA ARG A 285 8.51 0.89 -28.10
C ARG A 285 9.79 0.98 -27.25
N HIS A 286 9.66 0.66 -25.96
CA HIS A 286 10.75 0.79 -24.99
C HIS A 286 11.48 -0.53 -24.72
N GLY A 287 11.11 -1.64 -25.38
CA GLY A 287 11.71 -2.95 -25.17
C GLY A 287 11.56 -3.46 -23.73
N LEU A 288 10.41 -3.17 -23.10
CA LEU A 288 10.10 -3.60 -21.75
C LEU A 288 9.68 -5.07 -21.70
N VAL A 289 9.83 -5.68 -20.53
CA VAL A 289 9.37 -7.06 -20.30
C VAL A 289 8.18 -7.00 -19.33
N PRO A 290 6.97 -7.31 -19.78
CA PRO A 290 5.82 -7.40 -18.89
C PRO A 290 6.03 -8.49 -17.83
N ARG A 291 5.71 -8.16 -16.58
CA ARG A 291 5.76 -9.11 -15.46
C ARG A 291 4.36 -9.51 -14.98
N ALA A 292 3.45 -8.55 -15.02
CA ALA A 292 2.05 -8.79 -14.69
C ALA A 292 1.16 -7.84 -15.49
N ARG A 293 -0.14 -8.16 -15.59
CA ARG A 293 -1.16 -7.22 -16.06
C ARG A 293 -2.18 -6.95 -14.97
N VAL A 294 -2.65 -5.72 -14.89
CA VAL A 294 -3.73 -5.34 -13.99
C VAL A 294 -5.06 -5.73 -14.63
N LEU A 295 -5.79 -6.65 -14.00
CA LEU A 295 -7.10 -7.09 -14.47
C LEU A 295 -8.21 -6.14 -14.05
N GLY A 296 -8.19 -5.68 -12.81
CA GLY A 296 -9.20 -4.78 -12.28
C GLY A 296 -8.89 -4.26 -10.88
N MET A 297 -9.60 -3.21 -10.50
CA MET A 297 -9.57 -2.63 -9.16
C MET A 297 -10.97 -2.20 -8.76
N ALA A 298 -11.34 -2.45 -7.51
CA ALA A 298 -12.59 -1.97 -6.93
C ALA A 298 -12.38 -1.38 -5.55
N THR A 299 -13.26 -0.45 -5.19
CA THR A 299 -13.35 0.13 -3.86
C THR A 299 -14.75 -0.07 -3.29
N ALA A 300 -14.85 -0.11 -1.97
CA ALA A 300 -16.11 -0.21 -1.25
C ALA A 300 -16.09 0.66 0.00
N GLY A 301 -17.26 1.19 0.38
CA GLY A 301 -17.49 1.86 1.66
C GLY A 301 -18.09 0.90 2.67
N VAL A 302 -17.76 1.09 3.95
CA VAL A 302 -18.33 0.38 5.10
C VAL A 302 -18.52 1.37 6.25
N GLU A 303 -19.14 0.94 7.32
CA GLU A 303 -19.25 1.75 8.54
C GLU A 303 -17.85 2.17 9.03
N PRO A 304 -17.61 3.47 9.31
CA PRO A 304 -16.30 3.97 9.72
C PRO A 304 -15.69 3.26 10.93
N ARG A 305 -16.51 2.90 11.92
CA ARG A 305 -16.08 2.16 13.12
C ARG A 305 -15.65 0.72 12.82
N LEU A 306 -16.15 0.16 11.72
CA LEU A 306 -15.82 -1.18 11.23
C LEU A 306 -14.95 -1.12 9.96
N MET A 307 -14.12 -0.07 9.82
CA MET A 307 -13.30 0.16 8.64
C MET A 307 -12.45 -1.06 8.24
N GLY A 308 -12.06 -1.88 9.22
CA GLY A 308 -11.30 -3.11 9.02
C GLY A 308 -11.98 -4.11 8.08
N MET A 309 -13.30 -4.04 7.91
CA MET A 309 -14.07 -4.92 7.03
C MET A 309 -14.15 -4.45 5.58
N GLY A 310 -13.62 -3.26 5.26
CA GLY A 310 -13.60 -2.71 3.91
C GLY A 310 -13.04 -3.65 2.82
N PRO A 311 -12.02 -4.47 3.07
CA PRO A 311 -11.50 -5.42 2.10
C PRO A 311 -12.56 -6.41 1.59
N ALA A 312 -13.40 -6.95 2.44
CA ALA A 312 -14.34 -8.00 2.07
C ALA A 312 -15.31 -7.60 0.92
N PRO A 313 -16.06 -6.49 1.00
CA PRO A 313 -16.90 -6.05 -0.12
C PRO A 313 -16.07 -5.59 -1.32
N ALA A 314 -14.88 -5.00 -1.14
CA ALA A 314 -14.01 -4.60 -2.24
C ALA A 314 -13.52 -5.82 -3.04
N VAL A 315 -13.12 -6.90 -2.36
CA VAL A 315 -12.71 -8.18 -2.96
C VAL A 315 -13.86 -8.81 -3.75
N ARG A 316 -15.05 -8.94 -3.16
CA ARG A 316 -16.22 -9.47 -3.89
C ARG A 316 -16.51 -8.67 -5.15
N LYS A 317 -16.42 -7.35 -5.05
CA LYS A 317 -16.67 -6.45 -6.18
C LYS A 317 -15.62 -6.59 -7.29
N VAL A 318 -14.33 -6.62 -6.96
CA VAL A 318 -13.29 -6.75 -8.00
C VAL A 318 -13.33 -8.12 -8.65
N LEU A 319 -13.53 -9.21 -7.89
CA LEU A 319 -13.62 -10.56 -8.44
C LEU A 319 -14.80 -10.69 -9.42
N ALA A 320 -15.97 -10.15 -9.07
CA ALA A 320 -17.12 -10.09 -9.97
C ALA A 320 -16.81 -9.28 -11.25
N GLN A 321 -16.10 -8.15 -11.15
CA GLN A 321 -15.72 -7.32 -12.29
C GLN A 321 -14.79 -8.03 -13.27
N VAL A 322 -13.88 -8.87 -12.76
CA VAL A 322 -12.88 -9.56 -13.60
C VAL A 322 -13.30 -10.98 -13.97
N GLY A 323 -14.46 -11.45 -13.51
CA GLY A 323 -15.00 -12.78 -13.80
C GLY A 323 -14.18 -13.91 -13.15
N LEU A 324 -13.54 -13.66 -12.01
CA LEU A 324 -12.74 -14.65 -11.27
C LEU A 324 -13.35 -14.94 -9.90
N THR A 325 -12.94 -16.06 -9.34
CA THR A 325 -13.30 -16.50 -7.97
C THR A 325 -12.10 -16.40 -7.03
N LEU A 326 -12.36 -16.34 -5.72
CA LEU A 326 -11.32 -16.32 -4.71
C LEU A 326 -10.47 -17.62 -4.70
N ALA A 327 -11.08 -18.76 -5.11
CA ALA A 327 -10.39 -20.04 -5.24
C ALA A 327 -9.34 -20.08 -6.35
N GLN A 328 -9.44 -19.17 -7.33
CA GLN A 328 -8.48 -19.06 -8.43
C GLN A 328 -7.27 -18.17 -8.08
N MET A 329 -7.28 -17.52 -6.92
CA MET A 329 -6.13 -16.71 -6.48
C MET A 329 -5.04 -17.61 -5.93
N ASP A 330 -3.84 -17.52 -6.50
CA ASP A 330 -2.66 -18.24 -6.05
C ASP A 330 -1.96 -17.50 -4.91
N VAL A 331 -2.05 -16.17 -4.90
CA VAL A 331 -1.47 -15.28 -3.88
C VAL A 331 -2.53 -14.26 -3.44
N ILE A 332 -2.61 -14.03 -2.14
CA ILE A 332 -3.48 -13.00 -1.54
C ILE A 332 -2.61 -12.13 -0.63
N GLU A 333 -2.33 -10.92 -1.06
CA GLU A 333 -1.69 -9.90 -0.24
C GLU A 333 -2.77 -9.07 0.47
N LEU A 334 -3.04 -9.38 1.72
CA LEU A 334 -3.94 -8.65 2.60
C LEU A 334 -3.11 -7.78 3.55
N ASN A 335 -3.27 -6.46 3.48
CA ASN A 335 -2.60 -5.58 4.43
C ASN A 335 -3.08 -5.84 5.86
N GLU A 336 -2.17 -6.26 6.71
CA GLU A 336 -2.44 -6.56 8.13
C GLU A 336 -2.35 -5.27 8.95
N ALA A 337 -3.32 -4.36 8.80
CA ALA A 337 -3.37 -3.17 9.65
C ALA A 337 -3.46 -3.58 11.13
N PHE A 338 -4.27 -4.60 11.40
CA PHE A 338 -4.42 -5.28 12.69
C PHE A 338 -4.75 -6.75 12.45
N ALA A 339 -4.28 -7.64 13.32
CA ALA A 339 -4.62 -9.06 13.23
C ALA A 339 -6.14 -9.31 13.39
N ALA A 340 -6.81 -8.55 14.25
CA ALA A 340 -8.27 -8.57 14.41
C ALA A 340 -8.99 -8.34 13.07
N GLN A 341 -8.57 -7.32 12.34
CA GLN A 341 -9.12 -6.97 11.02
C GLN A 341 -8.78 -8.05 9.98
N GLY A 342 -7.54 -8.51 9.95
CA GLY A 342 -7.11 -9.55 9.00
C GLY A 342 -7.94 -10.83 9.14
N LEU A 343 -8.07 -11.34 10.37
CA LEU A 343 -8.84 -12.55 10.66
C LEU A 343 -10.33 -12.40 10.35
N ALA A 344 -10.93 -11.26 10.73
CA ALA A 344 -12.33 -10.99 10.42
C ALA A 344 -12.61 -11.01 8.92
N VAL A 345 -11.73 -10.40 8.12
CA VAL A 345 -11.83 -10.39 6.64
C VAL A 345 -11.66 -11.78 6.06
N LEU A 346 -10.66 -12.57 6.52
CA LEU A 346 -10.45 -13.94 6.05
C LEU A 346 -11.69 -14.80 6.28
N ARG A 347 -12.22 -14.78 7.49
CA ARG A 347 -13.42 -15.55 7.88
C ARG A 347 -14.65 -15.13 7.09
N ASP A 348 -14.86 -13.82 6.87
CA ASP A 348 -15.98 -13.29 6.08
C ASP A 348 -15.87 -13.66 4.59
N LEU A 349 -14.66 -13.83 4.07
CA LEU A 349 -14.40 -14.32 2.72
C LEU A 349 -14.41 -15.86 2.60
N GLY A 350 -14.59 -16.59 3.70
CA GLY A 350 -14.58 -18.05 3.73
C GLY A 350 -13.19 -18.68 3.65
N LEU A 351 -12.15 -17.94 4.02
CA LEU A 351 -10.77 -18.41 4.09
C LEU A 351 -10.43 -18.89 5.51
N ALA A 352 -9.53 -19.86 5.60
CA ALA A 352 -8.97 -20.28 6.88
C ALA A 352 -8.08 -19.18 7.48
N ASP A 353 -8.00 -19.10 8.81
CA ASP A 353 -7.15 -18.14 9.52
C ASP A 353 -5.66 -18.27 9.12
N ASP A 354 -5.24 -19.44 8.67
CA ASP A 354 -3.87 -19.82 8.32
C ASP A 354 -3.69 -20.17 6.83
N ASP A 355 -4.62 -19.80 5.97
CA ASP A 355 -4.51 -20.03 4.52
C ASP A 355 -3.12 -19.62 3.99
N GLU A 356 -2.40 -20.58 3.41
CA GLU A 356 -1.01 -20.42 3.01
C GLU A 356 -0.84 -19.40 1.88
N ARG A 357 -1.89 -19.15 1.10
CA ARG A 357 -1.88 -18.16 0.00
C ARG A 357 -1.86 -16.72 0.51
N VAL A 358 -2.27 -16.51 1.78
CA VAL A 358 -2.38 -15.19 2.39
C VAL A 358 -1.06 -14.77 3.00
N ASN A 359 -0.47 -13.69 2.49
CA ASN A 359 0.78 -13.09 2.95
C ASN A 359 1.91 -14.14 3.13
N PRO A 360 2.28 -14.90 2.10
CA PRO A 360 3.25 -16.00 2.22
C PRO A 360 4.63 -15.53 2.71
N ASN A 361 4.95 -14.25 2.52
CA ASN A 361 6.20 -13.61 2.93
C ASN A 361 6.03 -12.66 4.12
N GLY A 362 4.96 -12.83 4.91
CA GLY A 362 4.59 -11.90 5.98
C GLY A 362 3.83 -10.68 5.50
N GLY A 363 3.08 -10.05 6.38
CA GLY A 363 2.29 -8.86 6.09
C GLY A 363 2.71 -7.64 6.90
N ALA A 364 1.85 -6.63 6.99
CA ALA A 364 2.18 -5.34 7.58
C ALA A 364 2.49 -5.38 9.09
N ILE A 365 2.01 -6.38 9.83
CA ILE A 365 2.39 -6.57 11.24
C ILE A 365 3.90 -6.79 11.35
N ALA A 366 4.49 -7.52 10.41
CA ALA A 366 5.91 -7.80 10.38
C ALA A 366 6.71 -6.79 9.57
N LEU A 367 6.23 -6.39 8.37
CA LEU A 367 6.97 -5.55 7.44
C LEU A 367 6.79 -4.04 7.70
N GLY A 368 5.70 -3.66 8.35
CA GLY A 368 5.35 -2.25 8.57
C GLY A 368 4.30 -1.72 7.59
N HIS A 369 3.80 -0.49 7.89
CA HIS A 369 2.69 0.12 7.18
C HIS A 369 2.90 1.62 6.91
N PRO A 370 3.88 2.02 6.05
CA PRO A 370 3.96 3.39 5.56
C PRO A 370 2.76 3.63 4.62
N LEU A 371 1.76 4.38 5.09
CA LEU A 371 0.39 4.44 4.53
C LEU A 371 0.35 4.56 3.01
N GLY A 372 0.94 5.62 2.46
CA GLY A 372 0.93 5.91 1.02
C GLY A 372 1.68 4.89 0.16
N ALA A 373 2.68 4.20 0.72
CA ALA A 373 3.49 3.22 0.01
C ALA A 373 2.92 1.79 0.08
N SER A 374 2.21 1.47 1.17
CA SER A 374 1.81 0.08 1.49
C SER A 374 1.04 -0.63 0.39
N GLY A 375 0.06 0.05 -0.21
CA GLY A 375 -0.75 -0.55 -1.28
C GLY A 375 0.07 -0.93 -2.51
N ALA A 376 1.05 -0.12 -2.88
CA ALA A 376 1.99 -0.41 -3.96
C ALA A 376 2.92 -1.58 -3.60
N ARG A 377 3.39 -1.66 -2.34
CA ARG A 377 4.17 -2.80 -1.83
C ARG A 377 3.42 -4.13 -1.98
N LEU A 378 2.11 -4.18 -1.68
CA LEU A 378 1.33 -5.40 -1.88
C LEU A 378 1.45 -5.92 -3.32
N VAL A 379 1.36 -5.03 -4.29
CA VAL A 379 1.47 -5.40 -5.72
C VAL A 379 2.88 -5.88 -6.06
N ILE A 380 3.91 -5.19 -5.58
CA ILE A 380 5.32 -5.56 -5.81
C ILE A 380 5.60 -6.97 -5.29
N THR A 381 5.26 -7.22 -4.03
CA THR A 381 5.47 -8.51 -3.36
C THR A 381 4.67 -9.63 -4.04
N ALA A 382 3.39 -9.35 -4.42
CA ALA A 382 2.55 -10.31 -5.13
C ALA A 382 3.13 -10.71 -6.48
N ILE A 383 3.67 -9.77 -7.27
CA ILE A 383 4.35 -10.06 -8.54
C ILE A 383 5.54 -10.97 -8.31
N ASN A 384 6.41 -10.64 -7.37
CA ASN A 384 7.60 -11.44 -7.06
C ASN A 384 7.23 -12.83 -6.58
N GLN A 385 6.19 -12.96 -5.74
CA GLN A 385 5.70 -14.26 -5.28
C GLN A 385 5.16 -15.11 -6.44
N LEU A 386 4.36 -14.55 -7.34
CA LEU A 386 3.84 -15.28 -8.51
C LEU A 386 4.97 -15.79 -9.41
N HIS A 387 6.04 -15.01 -9.59
CA HIS A 387 7.21 -15.41 -10.38
C HIS A 387 8.11 -16.41 -9.66
N GLY A 388 8.14 -16.40 -8.33
CA GLY A 388 8.90 -17.36 -7.51
C GLY A 388 8.23 -18.73 -7.35
N MET A 389 6.94 -18.85 -7.67
CA MET A 389 6.22 -20.13 -7.60
C MET A 389 6.67 -21.08 -8.71
N SER A 390 7.12 -22.27 -8.31
CA SER A 390 7.56 -23.34 -9.22
C SER A 390 6.42 -24.37 -9.44
N GLY A 391 6.52 -25.15 -10.53
CA GLY A 391 5.58 -26.20 -10.90
C GLY A 391 4.90 -25.95 -12.25
N ASP A 392 4.20 -26.95 -12.78
CA ASP A 392 3.64 -26.97 -14.15
C ASP A 392 2.66 -25.83 -14.46
N ARG A 393 2.06 -25.22 -13.44
CA ARG A 393 1.16 -24.06 -13.58
C ARG A 393 1.75 -22.75 -13.10
N GLY A 394 2.80 -22.75 -12.25
CA GLY A 394 3.28 -21.55 -11.56
C GLY A 394 2.13 -20.76 -10.90
N GLY A 395 2.41 -19.66 -10.24
CA GLY A 395 1.34 -18.76 -9.79
C GLY A 395 0.82 -17.90 -10.96
N ARG A 396 -0.50 -17.76 -11.11
CA ARG A 396 -1.12 -16.97 -12.19
C ARG A 396 -1.77 -15.70 -11.68
N TYR A 397 -2.62 -15.81 -10.69
CA TYR A 397 -3.42 -14.69 -10.20
C TYR A 397 -3.05 -14.28 -8.79
N ALA A 398 -2.96 -12.98 -8.55
CA ALA A 398 -2.86 -12.45 -7.20
C ALA A 398 -3.92 -11.38 -6.93
N LEU A 399 -4.41 -11.39 -5.69
CA LEU A 399 -5.31 -10.42 -5.12
C LEU A 399 -4.56 -9.57 -4.09
N CYS A 400 -4.55 -8.25 -4.27
CA CYS A 400 -4.02 -7.29 -3.32
C CYS A 400 -5.19 -6.51 -2.71
N THR A 401 -5.31 -6.47 -1.38
CA THR A 401 -6.43 -5.79 -0.73
C THR A 401 -6.04 -5.19 0.61
N MET A 402 -6.74 -4.13 1.01
CA MET A 402 -6.51 -3.46 2.28
C MET A 402 -7.71 -2.67 2.77
N CYS A 403 -7.82 -2.56 4.10
CA CYS A 403 -8.73 -1.64 4.76
C CYS A 403 -8.19 -0.22 4.72
N ILE A 404 -9.09 0.74 4.87
CA ILE A 404 -8.79 2.15 4.76
C ILE A 404 -9.56 2.89 5.85
N GLY A 405 -8.91 3.76 6.57
CA GLY A 405 -9.54 4.61 7.57
C GLY A 405 -10.79 5.32 7.05
N VAL A 406 -11.66 5.72 7.97
CA VAL A 406 -12.96 6.33 7.65
C VAL A 406 -13.91 5.40 6.89
N GLY A 407 -13.73 4.08 7.01
CA GLY A 407 -14.70 3.10 6.53
C GLY A 407 -14.64 2.83 5.03
N GLN A 408 -13.47 2.47 4.49
CA GLN A 408 -13.35 2.05 3.09
C GLN A 408 -12.50 0.78 2.98
N GLY A 409 -12.56 0.15 1.81
CA GLY A 409 -11.66 -0.90 1.37
C GLY A 409 -11.33 -0.78 -0.11
N ILE A 410 -10.23 -1.36 -0.52
CA ILE A 410 -9.76 -1.42 -1.90
C ILE A 410 -9.20 -2.80 -2.19
N ALA A 411 -9.44 -3.30 -3.41
CA ALA A 411 -8.89 -4.56 -3.90
C ALA A 411 -8.49 -4.43 -5.37
N LEU A 412 -7.38 -5.05 -5.74
CA LEU A 412 -6.82 -5.07 -7.08
C LEU A 412 -6.40 -6.50 -7.42
N VAL A 413 -6.69 -6.94 -8.63
CA VAL A 413 -6.31 -8.27 -9.16
C VAL A 413 -5.30 -8.09 -10.26
N ILE A 414 -4.21 -8.84 -10.17
CA ILE A 414 -3.18 -8.94 -11.22
C ILE A 414 -3.09 -10.38 -11.73
N GLU A 415 -2.61 -10.51 -12.95
CA GLU A 415 -2.26 -11.78 -13.58
C GLU A 415 -0.79 -11.73 -14.02
N ARG A 416 -0.02 -12.76 -13.68
CA ARG A 416 1.34 -12.95 -14.20
C ARG A 416 1.30 -13.18 -15.70
N VAL A 417 2.24 -12.60 -16.42
CA VAL A 417 2.41 -12.75 -17.87
C VAL A 417 3.84 -13.19 -18.19
#